data_ebdf3b82509e5ecbf2a002856fb6755f
#
_entry.id   ebdf3b82509e5ecbf2a002856fb6755f
#
_cell.length_a   1.000
_cell.length_b   1.000
_cell.length_c   1.000
_cell.angle_alpha   90.00
_cell.angle_beta   90.00
_cell.angle_gamma   90.00
#
_symmetry.space_group_name_H-M   'P 1'
#
loop_
_entity.id
_entity.type
_entity.pdbx_description
1 polymer ?
#
loop_
_entity_poly.entity_id
_entity_poly.type
_entity_poly.pdbx_seq_one_letter_code
_entity_poly.pdbx_strand_id
1 'polypeptide(L)'
;MGFMALVVLGMLHLGWRMLQPVSGAGGQGSAASAPAASAGLRLVEASDCLRCHGMERHYVGPSFQQIAARYRDRADAVDYLAGKIRNGSVGAWGRTVMPRHPQVTKAQAREMAQWLVSLPVPSAAAPGASASEAASAPR
;
A
#
# COMPACT_ATOMS: atom_id res chain seq x y z
N MET A 1 -35.62 46.37 16.81
CA MET A 1 -35.25 46.28 15.37
C MET A 1 -33.87 45.63 15.11
N GLY A 2 -32.93 45.63 16.08
CA GLY A 2 -31.58 45.09 15.88
C GLY A 2 -31.46 43.54 15.85
N PHE A 3 -32.35 42.85 16.57
CA PHE A 3 -32.26 41.39 16.69
C PHE A 3 -32.64 40.62 15.39
N MET A 4 -33.63 41.13 14.67
CA MET A 4 -34.07 40.55 13.40
C MET A 4 -33.01 40.71 12.28
N ALA A 5 -32.26 41.82 12.29
CA ALA A 5 -31.20 42.03 11.34
C ALA A 5 -30.01 41.06 11.48
N LEU A 6 -29.66 40.68 12.75
CA LEU A 6 -28.62 39.71 13.05
C LEU A 6 -29.00 38.29 12.63
N VAL A 7 -30.27 37.90 12.81
CA VAL A 7 -30.74 36.58 12.39
C VAL A 7 -30.76 36.43 10.88
N VAL A 8 -31.17 37.46 10.16
CA VAL A 8 -31.18 37.45 8.68
C VAL A 8 -29.75 37.44 8.11
N LEU A 9 -28.82 38.20 8.73
CA LEU A 9 -27.41 38.16 8.32
C LEU A 9 -26.78 36.78 8.57
N GLY A 10 -27.13 36.13 9.69
CA GLY A 10 -26.66 34.78 10.04
C GLY A 10 -27.15 33.72 9.03
N MET A 11 -28.42 33.77 8.64
CA MET A 11 -28.97 32.85 7.67
C MET A 11 -28.40 33.05 6.25
N LEU A 12 -28.16 34.31 5.84
CA LEU A 12 -27.48 34.60 4.57
C LEU A 12 -26.03 34.06 4.55
N HIS A 13 -25.34 34.16 5.69
CA HIS A 13 -23.95 33.70 5.81
C HIS A 13 -23.85 32.16 5.78
N LEU A 14 -24.79 31.45 6.42
CA LEU A 14 -24.84 29.98 6.32
C LEU A 14 -25.23 29.51 4.91
N GLY A 15 -26.18 30.18 4.28
CA GLY A 15 -26.60 29.82 2.92
C GLY A 15 -25.49 30.01 1.88
N TRP A 16 -24.68 31.07 2.01
CA TRP A 16 -23.57 31.33 1.08
C TRP A 16 -22.43 30.30 1.26
N ARG A 17 -22.21 29.81 2.46
CA ARG A 17 -21.19 28.77 2.69
C ARG A 17 -21.53 27.43 2.05
N MET A 18 -22.81 27.12 1.89
CA MET A 18 -23.26 25.89 1.21
C MET A 18 -23.22 25.98 -0.33
N LEU A 19 -23.17 27.20 -0.90
CA LEU A 19 -23.10 27.39 -2.34
C LEU A 19 -21.67 27.63 -2.86
N GLN A 20 -20.66 27.65 -2.00
CA GLN A 20 -19.29 27.74 -2.47
C GLN A 20 -18.85 26.38 -3.02
N PRO A 21 -18.52 26.28 -4.31
CA PRO A 21 -17.83 25.10 -4.81
C PRO A 21 -16.54 24.98 -4.02
N VAL A 22 -16.26 23.78 -3.50
CA VAL A 22 -15.01 23.49 -2.79
C VAL A 22 -13.85 23.61 -3.78
N SER A 23 -13.42 24.84 -4.01
CA SER A 23 -12.17 25.16 -4.72
C SER A 23 -11.03 25.01 -3.70
N GLY A 24 -10.70 23.77 -3.37
CA GLY A 24 -9.49 23.43 -2.65
C GLY A 24 -8.29 23.60 -3.57
N ALA A 25 -7.82 24.84 -3.70
CA ALA A 25 -6.54 25.12 -4.34
C ALA A 25 -5.41 24.81 -3.37
N GLY A 26 -4.45 24.00 -3.80
CA GLY A 26 -3.10 23.98 -3.24
C GLY A 26 -2.79 22.83 -2.28
N GLY A 27 -2.42 21.71 -2.82
CA GLY A 27 -1.88 20.58 -2.09
C GLY A 27 -1.68 19.37 -3.00
N GLN A 28 -1.06 19.53 -4.14
CA GLN A 28 -0.60 18.41 -4.97
C GLN A 28 0.66 17.83 -4.33
N GLY A 29 0.46 17.11 -3.25
CA GLY A 29 1.48 16.31 -2.61
C GLY A 29 0.86 15.01 -2.15
N SER A 30 1.09 13.92 -2.85
CA SER A 30 0.93 12.49 -2.43
C SER A 30 -0.45 11.98 -2.00
N ALA A 31 -1.57 12.63 -2.25
CA ALA A 31 -2.89 12.13 -1.83
C ALA A 31 -3.54 11.11 -2.80
N ALA A 32 -3.01 10.95 -4.02
CA ALA A 32 -3.57 10.01 -5.00
C ALA A 32 -3.20 8.53 -4.72
N SER A 33 -2.17 8.27 -3.91
CA SER A 33 -1.71 6.91 -3.62
C SER A 33 -2.46 6.24 -2.46
N ALA A 34 -2.99 6.99 -1.51
CA ALA A 34 -3.63 6.45 -0.31
C ALA A 34 -4.93 5.66 -0.58
N PRO A 35 -5.90 6.14 -1.39
CA PRO A 35 -7.11 5.38 -1.67
C PRO A 35 -6.85 4.11 -2.50
N ALA A 36 -5.95 4.17 -3.47
CA ALA A 36 -5.59 3.00 -4.27
C ALA A 36 -4.83 1.95 -3.45
N ALA A 37 -3.89 2.39 -2.59
CA ALA A 37 -3.18 1.52 -1.68
C ALA A 37 -4.13 0.84 -0.69
N SER A 38 -5.12 1.54 -0.14
CA SER A 38 -6.12 0.95 0.74
C SER A 38 -7.04 -0.02 0.03
N ALA A 39 -7.38 0.21 -1.25
CA ALA A 39 -8.17 -0.70 -2.06
C ALA A 39 -7.41 -2.01 -2.34
N GLY A 40 -6.15 -1.94 -2.72
CA GLY A 40 -5.30 -3.11 -2.93
C GLY A 40 -5.15 -3.97 -1.69
N LEU A 41 -4.94 -3.36 -0.52
CA LEU A 41 -4.88 -4.08 0.77
C LEU A 41 -6.19 -4.82 1.05
N ARG A 42 -7.35 -4.16 0.91
CA ARG A 42 -8.65 -4.82 1.13
C ARG A 42 -8.86 -6.01 0.21
N LEU A 43 -8.43 -5.94 -1.04
CA LEU A 43 -8.50 -7.05 -1.98
C LEU A 43 -7.60 -8.22 -1.55
N VAL A 44 -6.40 -7.93 -1.04
CA VAL A 44 -5.48 -8.94 -0.50
C VAL A 44 -6.08 -9.62 0.73
N GLU A 45 -6.67 -8.84 1.66
CA GLU A 45 -7.33 -9.35 2.88
C GLU A 45 -8.57 -10.17 2.57
N ALA A 46 -9.34 -9.77 1.56
CA ALA A 46 -10.54 -10.51 1.10
C ALA A 46 -10.21 -11.76 0.29
N SER A 47 -8.94 -11.99 -0.01
CA SER A 47 -8.45 -13.13 -0.79
C SER A 47 -7.60 -14.07 0.10
N ASP A 48 -7.25 -15.23 -0.41
CA ASP A 48 -6.45 -16.23 0.32
C ASP A 48 -4.95 -15.89 0.42
N CYS A 49 -4.54 -14.70 0.03
CA CYS A 49 -3.13 -14.29 -0.06
C CYS A 49 -2.40 -14.42 1.28
N LEU A 50 -3.04 -14.00 2.38
CA LEU A 50 -2.47 -14.01 3.73
C LEU A 50 -2.22 -15.42 4.30
N ARG A 51 -2.76 -16.46 3.68
CA ARG A 51 -2.48 -17.85 4.08
C ARG A 51 -1.05 -18.27 3.74
N CYS A 52 -0.46 -17.63 2.71
CA CYS A 52 0.87 -17.99 2.22
C CYS A 52 1.88 -16.83 2.37
N HIS A 53 1.42 -15.58 2.39
CA HIS A 53 2.27 -14.39 2.46
C HIS A 53 2.04 -13.62 3.75
N GLY A 54 3.08 -13.38 4.52
CA GLY A 54 3.03 -12.44 5.64
C GLY A 54 3.37 -11.02 5.18
N MET A 55 3.07 -10.02 6.02
CA MET A 55 3.49 -8.64 5.76
C MET A 55 5.03 -8.53 5.74
N GLU A 56 5.66 -9.03 6.79
CA GLU A 56 7.11 -8.95 7.02
C GLU A 56 7.77 -10.33 7.03
N ARG A 57 7.03 -11.36 7.42
CA ARG A 57 7.56 -12.71 7.58
C ARG A 57 7.30 -13.55 6.35
N HIS A 58 8.32 -14.32 5.96
CA HIS A 58 8.19 -15.40 5.00
C HIS A 58 7.42 -16.56 5.63
N TYR A 59 6.35 -16.99 4.97
CA TYR A 59 5.61 -18.21 5.35
C TYR A 59 5.85 -19.31 4.31
N VAL A 60 4.83 -19.61 3.52
CA VAL A 60 4.95 -20.50 2.37
C VAL A 60 5.57 -19.75 1.20
N GLY A 61 5.10 -18.52 0.96
CA GLY A 61 5.65 -17.59 -0.02
C GLY A 61 6.43 -16.44 0.64
N PRO A 62 7.10 -15.61 -0.17
CA PRO A 62 7.83 -14.43 0.33
C PRO A 62 6.88 -13.46 1.02
N SER A 63 7.39 -12.66 1.96
CA SER A 63 6.61 -11.60 2.56
C SER A 63 6.29 -10.50 1.53
N PHE A 64 5.23 -9.74 1.78
CA PHE A 64 4.88 -8.62 0.90
C PHE A 64 5.97 -7.56 0.84
N GLN A 65 6.67 -7.30 1.96
CA GLN A 65 7.83 -6.40 1.97
C GLN A 65 9.00 -6.95 1.14
N GLN A 66 9.26 -8.26 1.16
CA GLN A 66 10.28 -8.87 0.30
C GLN A 66 9.92 -8.73 -1.18
N ILE A 67 8.64 -8.91 -1.52
CA ILE A 67 8.15 -8.70 -2.89
C ILE A 67 8.34 -7.23 -3.29
N ALA A 68 7.92 -6.29 -2.46
CA ALA A 68 8.11 -4.88 -2.69
C ALA A 68 9.58 -4.52 -2.89
N ALA A 69 10.46 -4.98 -2.01
CA ALA A 69 11.89 -4.74 -2.10
C ALA A 69 12.51 -5.23 -3.41
N ARG A 70 12.05 -6.37 -3.89
CA ARG A 70 12.62 -7.00 -5.10
C ARG A 70 12.13 -6.38 -6.41
N TYR A 71 10.90 -5.87 -6.43
CA TYR A 71 10.26 -5.52 -7.70
C TYR A 71 9.89 -4.04 -7.86
N ARG A 72 9.93 -3.19 -6.81
CA ARG A 72 9.48 -1.79 -6.89
C ARG A 72 10.21 -0.96 -7.94
N ASP A 73 11.51 -1.20 -8.13
CA ASP A 73 12.35 -0.42 -9.04
C ASP A 73 12.25 -0.90 -10.50
N ARG A 74 11.44 -1.90 -10.73
CA ARG A 74 11.16 -2.44 -12.05
C ARG A 74 10.14 -1.55 -12.76
N ALA A 75 10.40 -1.12 -13.99
CA ALA A 75 9.53 -0.20 -14.74
C ALA A 75 8.11 -0.78 -14.98
N ASP A 76 8.00 -2.10 -15.15
CA ASP A 76 6.75 -2.84 -15.36
C ASP A 76 6.26 -3.58 -14.10
N ALA A 77 6.71 -3.17 -12.91
CA ALA A 77 6.44 -3.88 -11.64
C ALA A 77 4.97 -4.24 -11.45
N VAL A 78 4.09 -3.27 -11.65
CA VAL A 78 2.64 -3.44 -11.44
C VAL A 78 2.05 -4.49 -12.38
N ASP A 79 2.37 -4.41 -13.66
CA ASP A 79 1.84 -5.36 -14.66
C ASP A 79 2.44 -6.75 -14.47
N TYR A 80 3.73 -6.82 -14.16
CA TYR A 80 4.41 -8.06 -13.87
C TYR A 80 3.79 -8.77 -12.66
N LEU A 81 3.61 -8.07 -11.54
CA LEU A 81 3.04 -8.62 -10.32
C LEU A 81 1.56 -8.98 -10.49
N ALA A 82 0.78 -8.15 -11.17
CA ALA A 82 -0.61 -8.46 -11.52
C ALA A 82 -0.72 -9.75 -12.36
N GLY A 83 0.20 -9.94 -13.29
CA GLY A 83 0.33 -11.18 -14.05
C GLY A 83 0.62 -12.40 -13.15
N LYS A 84 1.54 -12.26 -12.18
CA LYS A 84 1.87 -13.32 -11.21
C LYS A 84 0.69 -13.67 -10.29
N ILE A 85 -0.06 -12.68 -9.83
CA ILE A 85 -1.26 -12.90 -9.02
C ILE A 85 -2.28 -13.76 -9.79
N ARG A 86 -2.58 -13.42 -11.03
CA ARG A 86 -3.62 -14.12 -11.80
C ARG A 86 -3.18 -15.48 -12.34
N ASN A 87 -1.96 -15.57 -12.80
CA ASN A 87 -1.45 -16.76 -13.53
C ASN A 87 -0.68 -17.72 -12.63
N GLY A 88 -0.38 -17.31 -11.40
CA GLY A 88 0.49 -18.05 -10.51
C GLY A 88 1.97 -17.88 -10.89
N SER A 89 2.83 -18.55 -10.14
CA SER A 89 4.27 -18.47 -10.33
C SER A 89 4.98 -19.67 -9.74
N VAL A 90 6.08 -20.07 -10.38
CA VAL A 90 7.02 -21.07 -9.86
C VAL A 90 8.45 -20.62 -10.20
N GLY A 91 9.40 -20.93 -9.36
CA GLY A 91 10.82 -20.67 -9.62
C GLY A 91 11.31 -19.25 -9.24
N ALA A 92 10.45 -18.25 -9.19
CA ALA A 92 10.84 -16.88 -8.86
C ALA A 92 11.38 -16.72 -7.42
N TRP A 93 10.88 -17.55 -6.51
CA TRP A 93 11.22 -17.58 -5.08
C TRP A 93 11.53 -18.99 -4.60
N GLY A 94 12.29 -19.73 -5.37
CA GLY A 94 12.60 -21.14 -5.09
C GLY A 94 11.57 -22.07 -5.71
N ARG A 95 11.37 -23.24 -5.10
CA ARG A 95 10.56 -24.34 -5.67
C ARG A 95 9.07 -24.27 -5.31
N THR A 96 8.70 -23.41 -4.39
CA THR A 96 7.31 -23.25 -3.95
C THR A 96 6.46 -22.67 -5.09
N VAL A 97 5.31 -23.28 -5.30
CA VAL A 97 4.34 -22.85 -6.32
C VAL A 97 3.37 -21.86 -5.72
N MET A 98 3.24 -20.69 -6.32
CA MET A 98 2.12 -19.79 -6.09
C MET A 98 0.97 -20.21 -7.00
N PRO A 99 -0.20 -20.58 -6.48
CA PRO A 99 -1.33 -21.00 -7.30
C PRO A 99 -1.88 -19.85 -8.14
N ARG A 100 -2.65 -20.22 -9.15
CA ARG A 100 -3.39 -19.26 -10.00
C ARG A 100 -4.62 -18.75 -9.27
N HIS A 101 -4.95 -17.48 -9.47
CA HIS A 101 -6.15 -16.83 -8.93
C HIS A 101 -7.04 -16.30 -10.06
N PRO A 102 -7.71 -17.17 -10.84
CA PRO A 102 -8.52 -16.76 -11.99
C PRO A 102 -9.74 -15.92 -11.59
N GLN A 103 -10.20 -16.03 -10.34
CA GLN A 103 -11.30 -15.24 -9.77
C GLN A 103 -10.92 -13.76 -9.56
N VAL A 104 -9.64 -13.44 -9.46
CA VAL A 104 -9.16 -12.06 -9.36
C VAL A 104 -9.17 -11.43 -10.74
N THR A 105 -9.94 -10.37 -10.93
CA THR A 105 -9.97 -9.66 -12.22
C THR A 105 -8.65 -8.95 -12.51
N LYS A 106 -8.43 -8.59 -13.77
CA LYS A 106 -7.23 -7.87 -14.17
C LYS A 106 -7.08 -6.52 -13.44
N ALA A 107 -8.19 -5.81 -13.25
CA ALA A 107 -8.21 -4.54 -12.52
C ALA A 107 -7.83 -4.75 -11.05
N GLN A 108 -8.46 -5.70 -10.36
CA GLN A 108 -8.14 -6.03 -8.98
C GLN A 108 -6.69 -6.45 -8.79
N ALA A 109 -6.16 -7.28 -9.68
CA ALA A 109 -4.76 -7.69 -9.62
C ALA A 109 -3.79 -6.49 -9.76
N ARG A 110 -4.13 -5.49 -10.60
CA ARG A 110 -3.34 -4.26 -10.70
C ARG A 110 -3.41 -3.41 -9.43
N GLU A 111 -4.59 -3.28 -8.81
CA GLU A 111 -4.74 -2.57 -7.52
C GLU A 111 -3.93 -3.26 -6.41
N MET A 112 -3.98 -4.59 -6.31
CA MET A 112 -3.15 -5.36 -5.40
C MET A 112 -1.65 -5.13 -5.66
N ALA A 113 -1.24 -5.14 -6.93
CA ALA A 113 0.15 -4.92 -7.32
C ALA A 113 0.61 -3.49 -7.02
N GLN A 114 -0.23 -2.47 -7.25
CA GLN A 114 0.05 -1.09 -6.88
C GLN A 114 0.26 -0.94 -5.37
N TRP A 115 -0.60 -1.58 -4.57
CA TRP A 115 -0.41 -1.63 -3.14
C TRP A 115 0.92 -2.29 -2.76
N LEU A 116 1.27 -3.43 -3.35
CA LEU A 116 2.53 -4.12 -3.10
C LEU A 116 3.75 -3.23 -3.32
N VAL A 117 3.83 -2.54 -4.46
CA VAL A 117 4.99 -1.68 -4.76
C VAL A 117 5.03 -0.40 -3.91
N SER A 118 3.90 -0.02 -3.29
CA SER A 118 3.83 1.13 -2.38
C SER A 118 4.27 0.81 -0.95
N LEU A 119 4.44 -0.46 -0.59
CA LEU A 119 4.81 -0.85 0.77
C LEU A 119 6.17 -0.28 1.18
N PRO A 120 6.31 0.18 2.43
CA PRO A 120 7.61 0.55 2.95
C PRO A 120 8.53 -0.67 2.91
N VAL A 121 9.72 -0.49 2.39
CA VAL A 121 10.78 -1.50 2.48
C VAL A 121 11.63 -1.16 3.68
N PRO A 122 11.88 -2.08 4.60
CA PRO A 122 12.89 -1.86 5.61
C PRO A 122 14.17 -1.42 4.90
N SER A 123 14.69 -0.25 5.26
CA SER A 123 16.04 0.13 4.83
C SER A 123 16.92 -1.05 5.20
N ALA A 124 17.62 -1.63 4.23
CA ALA A 124 18.59 -2.68 4.52
C ALA A 124 19.43 -2.14 5.66
N ALA A 125 19.33 -2.75 6.84
CA ALA A 125 20.23 -2.45 7.95
C ALA A 125 21.62 -2.56 7.34
N ALA A 126 22.39 -1.47 7.41
CA ALA A 126 23.74 -1.45 6.88
C ALA A 126 24.47 -2.69 7.42
N PRO A 127 25.13 -3.49 6.58
CA PRO A 127 25.85 -4.66 7.05
C PRO A 127 27.04 -4.15 7.90
N GLY A 128 26.90 -4.11 9.22
CA GLY A 128 27.98 -3.61 10.05
C GLY A 128 27.73 -3.36 11.54
N ALA A 129 26.60 -3.78 12.12
CA ALA A 129 26.36 -3.48 13.54
C ALA A 129 26.17 -4.72 14.45
N SER A 130 26.77 -5.84 14.15
CA SER A 130 26.65 -7.04 15.00
C SER A 130 27.93 -7.87 15.12
N ALA A 131 29.12 -7.25 15.14
CA ALA A 131 30.36 -7.97 15.32
C ALA A 131 31.34 -7.35 16.34
N SER A 132 30.89 -6.48 17.24
CA SER A 132 31.83 -5.81 18.18
C SER A 132 31.44 -5.88 19.64
N GLU A 133 30.58 -6.79 20.08
CA GLU A 133 30.21 -6.86 21.51
C GLU A 133 30.42 -8.23 22.17
N ALA A 134 31.23 -9.08 21.56
CA ALA A 134 31.57 -10.39 22.15
C ALA A 134 33.05 -10.57 22.54
N ALA A 135 33.77 -9.50 22.76
CA ALA A 135 35.21 -9.58 23.13
C ALA A 135 35.57 -8.72 24.35
N SER A 136 34.87 -8.86 25.48
CA SER A 136 35.35 -8.37 26.78
C SER A 136 34.62 -9.09 27.92
N ALA A 137 34.99 -10.36 28.14
CA ALA A 137 34.80 -11.00 29.44
C ALA A 137 36.19 -11.13 30.08
N PRO A 138 36.47 -10.50 31.22
CA PRO A 138 37.68 -10.74 31.97
C PRO A 138 37.63 -12.10 32.71
N ARG A 139 38.77 -12.75 32.75
CA ARG A 139 39.01 -13.98 33.52
C ARG A 139 39.04 -13.66 35.00
#